data_09c9881d1492e0df7d0af7f25970ced8
#
_entry.id   09c9881d1492e0df7d0af7f25970ced8
#
_cell.length_a   1.000
_cell.length_b   1.000
_cell.length_c   1.000
_cell.angle_alpha   90.00
_cell.angle_beta   90.00
_cell.angle_gamma   90.00
#
_symmetry.space_group_name_H-M   'P 1'
#
loop_
_entity.id
_entity.type
_entity.pdbx_description
1 polymer ?
#
loop_
_entity_poly.entity_id
_entity_poly.type
_entity_poly.pdbx_seq_one_letter_code
_entity_poly.pdbx_strand_id
1 'polypeptide(L)'
;MWKIKEYALDMNKHEIMSRIKELLLPLKDKISVVRDIEVGESKTQGDMHYDMALIVTVNDLSDLPKYTNHPEHLKVLEFISQVREERVTADIEI
;
A
#
# COMPACT_ATOMS: atom_id res chain seq x y z
N MET A 1 1.88 1.55 -6.19
CA MET A 1 0.68 1.13 -6.94
C MET A 1 0.66 -0.38 -7.10
N TRP A 2 -0.52 -0.96 -7.05
CA TRP A 2 -0.69 -2.40 -7.17
C TRP A 2 -1.79 -2.77 -8.16
N LYS A 3 -1.57 -3.86 -8.88
CA LYS A 3 -2.66 -4.61 -9.51
C LYS A 3 -3.04 -5.72 -8.55
N ILE A 4 -4.34 -5.85 -8.29
CA ILE A 4 -4.88 -6.77 -7.29
C ILE A 4 -5.48 -7.99 -7.99
N LYS A 5 -5.26 -9.16 -7.41
CA LYS A 5 -5.86 -10.40 -7.90
C LYS A 5 -7.39 -10.32 -7.82
N GLU A 6 -8.06 -10.98 -8.77
CA GLU A 6 -9.53 -11.04 -8.77
C GLU A 6 -10.06 -11.78 -7.55
N TYR A 7 -9.30 -12.78 -7.08
CA TYR A 7 -9.68 -13.58 -5.92
C TYR A 7 -8.42 -14.14 -5.26
N ALA A 8 -8.34 -14.00 -3.96
CA ALA A 8 -7.25 -14.56 -3.15
C ALA A 8 -7.68 -14.59 -1.68
N LEU A 9 -7.20 -15.59 -0.94
CA LEU A 9 -7.47 -15.74 0.50
C LEU A 9 -8.98 -15.68 0.83
N ASP A 10 -9.80 -16.31 0.00
CA ASP A 10 -11.26 -16.33 0.13
C ASP A 10 -11.94 -14.96 0.02
N MET A 11 -11.27 -14.00 -0.64
CA MET A 11 -11.79 -12.65 -0.87
C MET A 11 -11.81 -12.32 -2.35
N ASN A 12 -12.84 -11.58 -2.80
CA ASN A 12 -12.84 -11.00 -4.14
C ASN A 12 -12.00 -9.73 -4.17
N LYS A 13 -11.80 -9.16 -5.36
CA LYS A 13 -10.95 -7.95 -5.51
C LYS A 13 -11.42 -6.80 -4.62
N HIS A 14 -12.71 -6.53 -4.55
CA HIS A 14 -13.24 -5.44 -3.74
C HIS A 14 -12.95 -5.65 -2.25
N GLU A 15 -13.16 -6.86 -1.76
CA GLU A 15 -12.86 -7.21 -0.37
C GLU A 15 -11.37 -7.09 -0.07
N ILE A 16 -10.52 -7.52 -1.01
CA ILE A 16 -9.06 -7.39 -0.87
C ILE A 16 -8.66 -5.93 -0.74
N MET A 17 -9.18 -5.06 -1.62
CA MET A 17 -8.85 -3.63 -1.60
C MET A 17 -9.30 -2.97 -0.32
N SER A 18 -10.49 -3.30 0.18
CA SER A 18 -10.98 -2.79 1.46
C SER A 18 -10.08 -3.22 2.62
N ARG A 19 -9.62 -4.47 2.60
CA ARG A 19 -8.73 -4.98 3.64
C ARG A 19 -7.37 -4.29 3.61
N ILE A 20 -6.84 -4.03 2.43
CA ILE A 20 -5.58 -3.31 2.29
C ILE A 20 -5.68 -1.91 2.92
N LYS A 21 -6.78 -1.18 2.67
CA LYS A 21 -7.00 0.12 3.30
C LYS A 21 -7.05 0.02 4.82
N GLU A 22 -7.76 -0.97 5.35
CA GLU A 22 -7.86 -1.18 6.80
C GLU A 22 -6.50 -1.44 7.45
N LEU A 23 -5.59 -2.10 6.72
CA LEU A 23 -4.26 -2.41 7.24
C LEU A 23 -3.28 -1.25 7.11
N LEU A 24 -3.40 -0.45 6.03
CA LEU A 24 -2.44 0.62 5.75
C LEU A 24 -2.72 1.91 6.51
N LEU A 25 -3.97 2.35 6.60
CA LEU A 25 -4.28 3.64 7.20
C LEU A 25 -3.82 3.76 8.66
N PRO A 26 -3.95 2.74 9.52
CA PRO A 26 -3.46 2.83 10.90
C PRO A 26 -1.94 2.96 11.05
N LEU A 27 -1.17 2.68 10.00
CA LEU A 27 0.29 2.76 10.08
C LEU A 27 0.78 4.18 10.36
N LYS A 28 0.01 5.19 9.99
CA LYS A 28 0.33 6.58 10.31
C LYS A 28 0.50 6.78 11.82
N ASP A 29 -0.35 6.13 12.62
CA ASP A 29 -0.31 6.25 14.08
C ASP A 29 0.71 5.31 14.73
N LYS A 30 1.07 4.23 14.04
CA LYS A 30 1.98 3.21 14.55
C LYS A 30 3.44 3.47 14.24
N ILE A 31 3.72 4.20 13.17
CA ILE A 31 5.09 4.47 12.69
C ILE A 31 5.36 5.96 12.76
N SER A 32 6.19 6.36 13.72
CA SER A 32 6.38 7.77 14.08
C SER A 32 6.94 8.65 12.95
N VAL A 33 7.72 8.07 12.02
CA VAL A 33 8.30 8.84 10.91
C VAL A 33 7.30 9.12 9.78
N VAL A 34 6.14 8.49 9.79
CA VAL A 34 5.11 8.69 8.78
C VAL A 34 4.29 9.92 9.12
N ARG A 35 4.29 10.92 8.23
CA ARG A 35 3.49 12.13 8.37
C ARG A 35 2.08 11.94 7.87
N ASP A 36 1.93 11.24 6.75
CA ASP A 36 0.63 11.05 6.12
C ASP A 36 0.62 9.78 5.28
N ILE A 37 -0.56 9.19 5.16
CA ILE A 37 -0.82 8.04 4.30
C ILE A 37 -2.10 8.31 3.54
N GLU A 38 -2.03 8.21 2.21
CA GLU A 38 -3.20 8.29 1.34
C GLU A 38 -3.30 7.00 0.55
N VAL A 39 -4.47 6.38 0.57
CA VAL A 39 -4.73 5.15 -0.18
C VAL A 39 -5.95 5.39 -1.05
N GLY A 40 -5.83 5.13 -2.33
CA GLY A 40 -6.92 5.32 -3.28
C GLY A 40 -7.10 4.14 -4.22
N GLU A 41 -8.33 3.95 -4.68
CA GLU A 41 -8.67 2.98 -5.70
C GLU A 41 -8.80 3.69 -7.05
N SER A 42 -8.33 3.03 -8.12
CA SER A 42 -8.49 3.57 -9.46
C SER A 42 -9.98 3.57 -9.85
N LYS A 43 -10.42 4.67 -10.48
CA LYS A 43 -11.77 4.80 -11.03
C LYS A 43 -11.85 4.42 -12.49
N THR A 44 -10.71 4.14 -13.11
CA THR A 44 -10.63 3.71 -14.51
C THR A 44 -10.09 2.30 -14.59
N GLN A 45 -10.38 1.61 -15.69
CA GLN A 45 -9.94 0.24 -15.92
C GLN A 45 -9.23 0.16 -17.26
N GLY A 46 -8.35 -0.85 -17.37
CA GLY A 46 -7.61 -1.10 -18.59
C GLY A 46 -6.28 -1.78 -18.28
N ASP A 47 -5.65 -2.34 -19.31
CA ASP A 47 -4.42 -3.11 -19.15
C ASP A 47 -3.25 -2.26 -18.63
N MET A 48 -3.32 -0.94 -18.85
CA MET A 48 -2.27 0.01 -18.46
C MET A 48 -2.53 0.64 -17.08
N HIS A 49 -3.60 0.27 -16.41
CA HIS A 49 -3.98 0.86 -15.13
C HIS A 49 -3.72 -0.08 -13.95
N TYR A 50 -3.28 0.50 -12.85
CA TYR A 50 -3.19 -0.20 -11.58
C TYR A 50 -4.49 -0.02 -10.79
N ASP A 51 -4.80 -0.96 -9.91
CA ASP A 51 -6.06 -0.95 -9.16
C ASP A 51 -6.04 -0.03 -7.95
N MET A 52 -4.88 0.10 -7.30
CA MET A 52 -4.71 0.89 -6.09
C MET A 52 -3.42 1.69 -6.11
N ALA A 53 -3.45 2.84 -5.43
CA ALA A 53 -2.25 3.65 -5.20
C ALA A 53 -2.13 3.97 -3.72
N LEU A 54 -0.90 3.94 -3.23
CA LEU A 54 -0.54 4.35 -1.87
C LEU A 54 0.45 5.49 -1.98
N ILE A 55 0.20 6.56 -1.22
CA ILE A 55 1.14 7.67 -1.07
C ILE A 55 1.48 7.78 0.40
N VAL A 56 2.75 7.59 0.73
CA VAL A 56 3.26 7.74 2.09
C VAL A 56 4.18 8.95 2.12
N THR A 57 3.91 9.86 3.04
CA THR A 57 4.73 11.06 3.23
C THR A 57 5.55 10.94 4.50
N VAL A 58 6.85 11.14 4.39
CA VAL A 58 7.80 11.19 5.52
C VAL A 58 8.48 12.55 5.52
N ASN A 59 9.08 12.94 6.66
CA ASN A 59 9.74 14.25 6.77
C ASN A 59 10.98 14.36 5.90
N ASP A 60 11.71 13.25 5.74
CA ASP A 60 12.98 13.22 5.02
C ASP A 60 13.12 11.84 4.39
N LEU A 61 13.73 11.78 3.20
CA LEU A 61 13.98 10.49 2.55
C LEU A 61 14.85 9.57 3.40
N SER A 62 15.69 10.11 4.27
CA SER A 62 16.48 9.31 5.21
C SER A 62 15.62 8.56 6.22
N ASP A 63 14.37 8.97 6.43
CA ASP A 63 13.42 8.28 7.30
C ASP A 63 12.69 7.13 6.62
N LEU A 64 12.77 7.05 5.30
CA LEU A 64 12.06 6.02 4.54
C LEU A 64 12.42 4.59 4.96
N PRO A 65 13.71 4.24 5.19
CA PRO A 65 14.03 2.90 5.68
C PRO A 65 13.40 2.58 7.04
N LYS A 66 13.19 3.57 7.89
CA LYS A 66 12.53 3.38 9.18
C LYS A 66 11.08 2.95 9.02
N TYR A 67 10.42 3.45 7.96
CA TYR A 67 9.09 3.01 7.59
C TYR A 67 9.12 1.62 6.92
N THR A 68 9.94 1.46 5.89
CA THR A 68 9.94 0.22 5.09
C THR A 68 10.37 -1.00 5.90
N ASN A 69 11.24 -0.83 6.88
CA ASN A 69 11.73 -1.93 7.73
C ASN A 69 10.98 -2.07 9.05
N HIS A 70 9.97 -1.23 9.30
CA HIS A 70 9.20 -1.29 10.54
C HIS A 70 8.39 -2.59 10.61
N PRO A 71 8.35 -3.28 11.79
CA PRO A 71 7.61 -4.54 11.91
C PRO A 71 6.13 -4.44 11.52
N GLU A 72 5.48 -3.33 11.83
CA GLU A 72 4.08 -3.13 11.47
C GLU A 72 3.89 -3.03 9.96
N HIS A 73 4.83 -2.40 9.24
CA HIS A 73 4.82 -2.34 7.78
C HIS A 73 5.08 -3.72 7.17
N LEU A 74 6.03 -4.47 7.73
CA LEU A 74 6.37 -5.80 7.21
C LEU A 74 5.19 -6.77 7.30
N LYS A 75 4.38 -6.67 8.35
CA LYS A 75 3.16 -7.49 8.48
C LYS A 75 2.17 -7.20 7.36
N VAL A 76 1.98 -5.93 7.04
CA VAL A 76 1.07 -5.53 5.95
C VAL A 76 1.63 -5.96 4.60
N LEU A 77 2.94 -5.83 4.39
CA LEU A 77 3.61 -6.26 3.17
C LEU A 77 3.40 -7.76 2.90
N GLU A 78 3.47 -8.57 3.94
CA GLU A 78 3.25 -10.01 3.81
C GLU A 78 1.85 -10.31 3.28
N PHE A 79 0.83 -9.63 3.82
CA PHE A 79 -0.53 -9.77 3.31
C PHE A 79 -0.62 -9.33 1.85
N ILE A 80 -0.12 -8.14 1.54
CA ILE A 80 -0.20 -7.57 0.18
C ILE A 80 0.51 -8.46 -0.84
N SER A 81 1.64 -9.06 -0.48
CA SER A 81 2.37 -9.95 -1.38
C SER A 81 1.57 -11.15 -1.84
N GLN A 82 0.59 -11.59 -1.05
CA GLN A 82 -0.26 -12.72 -1.39
C GLN A 82 -1.44 -12.35 -2.28
N VAL A 83 -1.86 -11.07 -2.30
CA VAL A 83 -3.07 -10.64 -2.99
C VAL A 83 -2.81 -9.75 -4.20
N ARG A 84 -1.58 -9.28 -4.40
CA ARG A 84 -1.21 -8.46 -5.56
C ARG A 84 -0.70 -9.31 -6.72
N GLU A 85 -1.00 -8.86 -7.95
CA GLU A 85 -0.38 -9.42 -9.14
C GLU A 85 0.89 -8.69 -9.51
N GLU A 86 0.85 -7.35 -9.49
CA GLU A 86 1.97 -6.49 -9.85
C GLU A 86 2.11 -5.34 -8.87
N ARG A 87 3.33 -4.84 -8.76
CA ARG A 87 3.66 -3.69 -7.93
C ARG A 87 4.64 -2.79 -8.66
N VAL A 88 4.45 -1.47 -8.53
CA VAL A 88 5.42 -0.47 -8.96
C VAL A 88 5.54 0.57 -7.86
N THR A 89 6.75 1.09 -7.67
CA THR A 89 7.00 2.09 -6.64
C THR A 89 7.96 3.16 -7.14
N ALA A 90 7.88 4.35 -6.56
CA ALA A 90 8.82 5.44 -6.77
C ALA A 90 8.99 6.20 -5.46
N ASP A 91 10.22 6.56 -5.17
CA ASP A 91 10.55 7.37 -3.99
C ASP A 91 10.90 8.77 -4.51
N ILE A 92 10.11 9.77 -4.08
CA ILE A 92 10.17 11.11 -4.64
C ILE A 92 10.48 12.12 -3.54
N GLU A 93 11.40 13.03 -3.85
CA GLU A 93 11.66 14.21 -3.04
C GLU A 93 11.15 15.43 -3.79
N ILE A 94 10.30 16.21 -3.13
CA ILE A 94 9.70 17.39 -3.72
C ILE A 94 10.31 18.66 -3.12
#